data_68ee68554a097fbdf132328633611515
#
_entry.id   68ee68554a097fbdf132328633611515
#
_cell.length_a   1.000
_cell.length_b   1.000
_cell.length_c   1.000
_cell.angle_alpha   90.00
_cell.angle_beta   90.00
_cell.angle_gamma   90.00
#
_symmetry.space_group_name_H-M   'P 1'
#
loop_
_entity.id
_entity.type
_entity.pdbx_description
1 polymer ?
#
loop_
_entity_poly.entity_id
_entity_poly.type
_entity_poly.pdbx_seq_one_letter_code
_entity_poly.pdbx_strand_id
1 'polypeptide(L)'
;TKYTKIMINEIILASKSGVRKKILEDNKITCNVEPSNVDEESIKESLLKEKASPEIISKNLAELKANKVSQKIAGKLVLGADSVIDLNGKIISKPIDRNEALQVLQDLNGQTHHLISSVCISQNGSMIWNYTEKASLTMKQMSEEELKIYLAKISDDALYAYNVYQIEGEGRSLFSKIDGDEDTIMGLPVKKIKEYLNNYK
;
A
#
# COMPACT_ATOMS: atom_id res chain seq x y z
N THR A 1 21.46 -19.33 31.59
CA THR A 1 21.19 -17.90 31.26
C THR A 1 20.14 -17.86 30.13
N LYS A 2 18.91 -17.49 30.48
CA LYS A 2 17.87 -17.22 29.46
C LYS A 2 18.27 -15.93 28.76
N TYR A 3 18.75 -16.07 27.54
CA TYR A 3 18.89 -14.89 26.67
C TYR A 3 17.48 -14.37 26.38
N THR A 4 17.16 -13.23 26.96
CA THR A 4 15.92 -12.52 26.62
C THR A 4 16.07 -12.03 25.18
N LYS A 5 15.31 -12.63 24.26
CA LYS A 5 15.28 -12.19 22.87
C LYS A 5 14.79 -10.74 22.85
N ILE A 6 15.66 -9.80 22.47
CA ILE A 6 15.26 -8.41 22.31
C ILE A 6 14.38 -8.35 21.07
N MET A 7 13.08 -8.12 21.26
CA MET A 7 12.14 -7.90 20.16
C MET A 7 12.17 -6.44 19.79
N ILE A 8 12.44 -6.17 18.51
CA ILE A 8 12.31 -4.82 17.96
C ILE A 8 10.83 -4.57 17.72
N ASN A 9 10.28 -3.60 18.44
CA ASN A 9 8.87 -3.19 18.33
C ASN A 9 8.70 -1.71 18.01
N GLU A 10 9.79 -1.01 17.67
CA GLU A 10 9.78 0.40 17.32
C GLU A 10 10.53 0.62 16.01
N ILE A 11 9.86 1.30 15.07
CA ILE A 11 10.42 1.62 13.76
C ILE A 11 10.00 3.03 13.33
N ILE A 12 10.67 3.54 12.31
CA ILE A 12 10.26 4.78 11.62
C ILE A 12 9.40 4.37 10.42
N LEU A 13 8.24 4.99 10.26
CA LEU A 13 7.36 4.78 9.11
C LEU A 13 7.53 5.95 8.14
N ALA A 14 8.08 5.67 6.96
CA ALA A 14 8.28 6.64 5.89
C ALA A 14 7.01 6.81 5.04
N SER A 15 5.89 7.10 5.67
CA SER A 15 4.59 7.20 5.01
C SER A 15 3.68 8.19 5.75
N LYS A 16 2.82 8.88 5.00
CA LYS A 16 1.76 9.73 5.57
C LYS A 16 0.49 8.96 5.88
N SER A 17 0.42 7.67 5.53
CA SER A 17 -0.78 6.86 5.66
C SER A 17 -1.16 6.59 7.11
N GLY A 18 -2.28 7.15 7.55
CA GLY A 18 -2.86 6.86 8.87
C GLY A 18 -3.29 5.39 9.00
N VAL A 19 -3.71 4.77 7.90
CA VAL A 19 -4.10 3.35 7.87
C VAL A 19 -2.90 2.47 8.17
N ARG A 20 -1.76 2.70 7.53
CA ARG A 20 -0.53 1.93 7.78
C ARG A 20 -0.03 2.08 9.20
N LYS A 21 -0.08 3.29 9.74
CA LYS A 21 0.27 3.55 11.13
C LYS A 21 -0.62 2.75 12.08
N LYS A 22 -1.94 2.77 11.83
CA LYS A 22 -2.90 2.03 12.63
C LYS A 22 -2.66 0.51 12.57
N ILE A 23 -2.40 -0.04 11.39
CA ILE A 23 -2.10 -1.48 11.23
C ILE A 23 -0.87 -1.87 12.07
N LEU A 24 0.18 -1.07 12.04
CA LEU A 24 1.39 -1.31 12.86
C LEU A 24 1.06 -1.28 14.35
N GLU A 25 0.37 -0.25 14.80
CA GLU A 25 0.02 -0.08 16.21
C GLU A 25 -0.91 -1.19 16.71
N ASP A 26 -1.90 -1.60 15.92
CA ASP A 26 -2.79 -2.72 16.23
C ASP A 26 -2.01 -4.06 16.36
N ASN A 27 -0.86 -4.15 15.74
CA ASN A 27 0.05 -5.29 15.84
C ASN A 27 1.20 -5.08 16.84
N LYS A 28 1.07 -4.11 17.72
CA LYS A 28 2.03 -3.78 18.80
C LYS A 28 3.41 -3.38 18.29
N ILE A 29 3.46 -2.76 17.11
CA ILE A 29 4.66 -2.18 16.55
C ILE A 29 4.53 -0.67 16.67
N THR A 30 5.30 -0.08 17.56
CA THR A 30 5.33 1.37 17.73
C THR A 30 6.08 2.01 16.56
N CYS A 31 5.52 3.05 15.98
CA CYS A 31 6.19 3.76 14.89
C CYS A 31 6.12 5.27 15.05
N ASN A 32 7.19 5.93 14.64
CA ASN A 32 7.24 7.36 14.45
C ASN A 32 7.14 7.66 12.96
N VAL A 33 6.24 8.57 12.58
CA VAL A 33 5.99 8.90 11.17
C VAL A 33 6.96 9.99 10.72
N GLU A 34 7.71 9.69 9.65
CA GLU A 34 8.58 10.64 8.95
C GLU A 34 8.28 10.57 7.46
N PRO A 35 7.48 11.50 6.91
CA PRO A 35 7.14 11.47 5.48
C PRO A 35 8.39 11.57 4.61
N SER A 36 8.44 10.76 3.56
CA SER A 36 9.61 10.70 2.67
C SER A 36 9.73 11.89 1.74
N ASN A 37 8.58 12.51 1.38
CA ASN A 37 8.51 13.65 0.44
C ASN A 37 9.16 13.34 -0.92
N VAL A 38 9.11 12.09 -1.37
CA VAL A 38 9.52 11.73 -2.74
C VAL A 38 8.43 12.16 -3.74
N ASP A 39 8.86 12.57 -4.93
CA ASP A 39 7.96 12.86 -6.05
C ASP A 39 7.52 11.54 -6.69
N GLU A 40 6.48 10.91 -6.10
CA GLU A 40 5.99 9.60 -6.53
C GLU A 40 5.50 9.61 -7.97
N GLU A 41 4.81 10.67 -8.40
CA GLU A 41 4.26 10.74 -9.75
C GLU A 41 5.36 10.79 -10.81
N SER A 42 6.40 11.58 -10.60
CA SER A 42 7.54 11.67 -11.51
C SER A 42 8.29 10.34 -11.63
N ILE A 43 8.52 9.67 -10.51
CA ILE A 43 9.18 8.35 -10.47
C ILE A 43 8.35 7.31 -11.21
N LYS A 44 7.05 7.27 -10.94
CA LYS A 44 6.11 6.36 -11.56
C LYS A 44 6.04 6.57 -13.09
N GLU A 45 5.95 7.81 -13.55
CA GLU A 45 5.98 8.14 -14.98
C GLU A 45 7.26 7.64 -15.65
N SER A 46 8.40 7.86 -15.02
CA SER A 46 9.70 7.41 -15.53
C SER A 46 9.76 5.89 -15.67
N LEU A 47 9.30 5.17 -14.65
CA LEU A 47 9.26 3.70 -14.66
C LEU A 47 8.28 3.16 -15.71
N LEU A 48 7.14 3.82 -15.89
CA LEU A 48 6.16 3.44 -16.92
C LEU A 48 6.71 3.62 -18.33
N LYS A 49 7.49 4.68 -18.57
CA LYS A 49 8.19 4.87 -19.86
C LYS A 49 9.19 3.75 -20.16
N GLU A 50 9.80 3.19 -19.13
CA GLU A 50 10.70 2.03 -19.22
C GLU A 50 9.96 0.70 -19.28
N LYS A 51 8.63 0.71 -19.34
CA LYS A 51 7.76 -0.48 -19.37
C LYS A 51 7.90 -1.36 -18.12
N ALA A 52 8.19 -0.76 -16.97
CA ALA A 52 8.22 -1.48 -15.70
C ALA A 52 6.83 -2.02 -15.37
N SER A 53 6.79 -3.23 -14.81
CA SER A 53 5.52 -3.83 -14.35
C SER A 53 4.98 -3.09 -13.11
N PRO A 54 3.65 -3.19 -12.82
CA PRO A 54 3.10 -2.64 -11.58
C PRO A 54 3.84 -3.10 -10.32
N GLU A 55 4.24 -4.37 -10.26
CA GLU A 55 5.02 -4.92 -9.15
C GLU A 55 6.36 -4.22 -8.97
N ILE A 56 7.10 -4.02 -10.06
CA ILE A 56 8.40 -3.32 -10.02
C ILE A 56 8.22 -1.87 -9.58
N ILE A 57 7.18 -1.20 -10.06
CA ILE A 57 6.88 0.18 -9.65
C ILE A 57 6.63 0.25 -8.15
N SER A 58 5.79 -0.65 -7.62
CA SER A 58 5.49 -0.73 -6.18
C SER A 58 6.76 -0.96 -5.35
N LYS A 59 7.59 -1.90 -5.76
CA LYS A 59 8.88 -2.20 -5.08
C LYS A 59 9.82 -1.00 -5.07
N ASN A 60 9.99 -0.35 -6.20
CA ASN A 60 10.88 0.81 -6.32
C ASN A 60 10.41 1.97 -5.44
N LEU A 61 9.12 2.27 -5.43
CA LEU A 61 8.57 3.34 -4.60
C LEU A 61 8.73 3.06 -3.11
N ALA A 62 8.47 1.82 -2.68
CA ALA A 62 8.67 1.43 -1.28
C ALA A 62 10.14 1.60 -0.85
N GLU A 63 11.08 1.15 -1.68
CA GLU A 63 12.51 1.26 -1.42
C GLU A 63 12.98 2.71 -1.38
N LEU A 64 12.59 3.52 -2.35
CA LEU A 64 12.96 4.93 -2.41
C LEU A 64 12.50 5.70 -1.17
N LYS A 65 11.28 5.47 -0.74
CA LYS A 65 10.75 6.10 0.48
C LYS A 65 11.54 5.70 1.72
N ALA A 66 11.78 4.40 1.90
CA ALA A 66 12.55 3.89 3.04
C ALA A 66 13.99 4.42 3.03
N ASN A 67 14.67 4.34 1.89
CA ASN A 67 16.06 4.77 1.77
C ASN A 67 16.22 6.27 2.03
N LYS A 68 15.33 7.09 1.47
CA LYS A 68 15.40 8.55 1.62
C LYS A 68 15.31 8.99 3.08
N VAL A 69 14.36 8.43 3.82
CA VAL A 69 14.21 8.74 5.26
C VAL A 69 15.35 8.13 6.05
N SER A 70 15.75 6.90 5.75
CA SER A 70 16.84 6.19 6.42
C SER A 70 18.19 6.92 6.33
N GLN A 71 18.43 7.66 5.24
CA GLN A 71 19.64 8.48 5.08
C GLN A 71 19.74 9.60 6.11
N LYS A 72 18.60 10.04 6.65
CA LYS A 72 18.54 11.17 7.60
C LYS A 72 18.52 10.73 9.05
N ILE A 73 18.24 9.46 9.34
CA ILE A 73 18.03 8.95 10.69
C ILE A 73 18.94 7.74 10.91
N ALA A 74 20.15 7.98 11.38
CA ALA A 74 21.16 6.94 11.56
C ALA A 74 20.72 5.87 12.57
N GLY A 75 21.01 4.61 12.25
CA GLY A 75 20.83 3.47 13.14
C GLY A 75 19.41 2.96 13.33
N LYS A 76 18.41 3.69 12.86
CA LYS A 76 16.99 3.30 13.00
C LYS A 76 16.54 2.42 11.83
N LEU A 77 15.61 1.51 12.11
CA LEU A 77 14.91 0.77 11.08
C LEU A 77 13.80 1.65 10.49
N VAL A 78 13.80 1.81 9.18
CA VAL A 78 12.83 2.64 8.46
C VAL A 78 12.02 1.77 7.51
N LEU A 79 10.69 1.81 7.64
CA LEU A 79 9.76 1.08 6.80
C LEU A 79 9.18 2.01 5.75
N GLY A 80 9.38 1.66 4.48
CA GLY A 80 8.68 2.25 3.35
C GLY A 80 7.66 1.28 2.79
N ALA A 81 6.59 1.79 2.24
CA ALA A 81 5.53 0.98 1.67
C ALA A 81 4.91 1.67 0.47
N ASP A 82 4.46 0.86 -0.49
CA ASP A 82 3.69 1.32 -1.63
C ASP A 82 2.69 0.26 -2.06
N SER A 83 1.50 0.67 -2.46
CA SER A 83 0.46 -0.22 -2.95
C SER A 83 -0.04 0.27 -4.30
N VAL A 84 -0.24 -0.67 -5.23
CA VAL A 84 -0.76 -0.38 -6.56
C VAL A 84 -1.90 -1.34 -6.91
N ILE A 85 -2.83 -0.86 -7.72
CA ILE A 85 -3.85 -1.70 -8.34
C ILE A 85 -3.35 -2.09 -9.72
N ASP A 86 -3.30 -3.38 -9.98
CA ASP A 86 -2.91 -3.97 -11.26
C ASP A 86 -4.13 -4.62 -11.92
N LEU A 87 -4.59 -4.05 -13.04
CA LEU A 87 -5.63 -4.63 -13.89
C LEU A 87 -4.98 -5.13 -15.18
N ASN A 88 -4.76 -6.43 -15.27
CA ASN A 88 -4.18 -7.07 -16.46
C ASN A 88 -2.87 -6.42 -16.96
N GLY A 89 -1.99 -6.07 -16.03
CA GLY A 89 -0.70 -5.44 -16.33
C GLY A 89 -0.73 -3.93 -16.39
N LYS A 90 -1.92 -3.32 -16.31
CA LYS A 90 -2.08 -1.87 -16.29
C LYS A 90 -2.25 -1.36 -14.86
N ILE A 91 -1.46 -0.38 -14.49
CA ILE A 91 -1.59 0.29 -13.20
C ILE A 91 -2.81 1.20 -13.19
N ILE A 92 -3.64 1.10 -12.16
CA ILE A 92 -4.80 1.98 -11.95
C ILE A 92 -4.42 3.02 -10.90
N SER A 93 -4.24 4.24 -11.35
CA SER A 93 -3.85 5.36 -10.48
C SER A 93 -5.06 5.93 -9.71
N LYS A 94 -4.77 6.65 -8.62
CA LYS A 94 -5.80 7.37 -7.88
C LYS A 94 -6.49 8.39 -8.78
N PRO A 95 -7.82 8.52 -8.67
CA PRO A 95 -8.54 9.50 -9.49
C PRO A 95 -8.23 10.94 -9.08
N ILE A 96 -8.24 11.86 -10.04
CA ILE A 96 -8.06 13.29 -9.79
C ILE A 96 -9.38 14.00 -9.55
N ASP A 97 -10.48 13.39 -9.99
CA ASP A 97 -11.84 13.90 -9.83
C ASP A 97 -12.87 12.76 -9.82
N ARG A 98 -14.14 13.08 -9.63
CA ARG A 98 -15.21 12.08 -9.57
C ARG A 98 -15.52 11.44 -10.92
N ASN A 99 -15.30 12.13 -12.02
CA ASN A 99 -15.46 11.54 -13.36
C ASN A 99 -14.42 10.44 -13.59
N GLU A 100 -13.19 10.71 -13.21
CA GLU A 100 -12.10 9.74 -13.29
C GLU A 100 -12.33 8.56 -12.33
N ALA A 101 -12.86 8.82 -11.14
CA ALA A 101 -13.24 7.78 -10.18
C ALA A 101 -14.31 6.84 -10.76
N LEU A 102 -15.32 7.38 -11.43
CA LEU A 102 -16.33 6.57 -12.11
C LEU A 102 -15.70 5.73 -13.23
N GLN A 103 -14.79 6.29 -14.00
CA GLN A 103 -14.06 5.54 -15.04
C GLN A 103 -13.25 4.39 -14.46
N VAL A 104 -12.58 4.61 -13.33
CA VAL A 104 -11.85 3.53 -12.62
C VAL A 104 -12.81 2.41 -12.24
N LEU A 105 -13.96 2.73 -11.66
CA LEU A 105 -14.97 1.73 -11.30
C LEU A 105 -15.50 0.98 -12.52
N GLN A 106 -15.72 1.65 -13.63
CA GLN A 106 -16.13 1.04 -14.90
C GLN A 106 -15.05 0.08 -15.42
N ASP A 107 -13.78 0.48 -15.35
CA ASP A 107 -12.66 -0.37 -15.78
C ASP A 107 -12.54 -1.65 -14.94
N LEU A 108 -12.77 -1.54 -13.63
CA LEU A 108 -12.71 -2.68 -12.70
C LEU A 108 -13.97 -3.53 -12.69
N ASN A 109 -15.09 -3.00 -13.21
CA ASN A 109 -16.41 -3.61 -13.09
C ASN A 109 -16.47 -5.03 -13.65
N GLY A 110 -16.91 -5.97 -12.83
CA GLY A 110 -17.07 -7.38 -13.22
C GLY A 110 -15.76 -8.12 -13.48
N GLN A 111 -14.61 -7.52 -13.18
CA GLN A 111 -13.29 -8.10 -13.44
C GLN A 111 -12.54 -8.42 -12.16
N THR A 112 -11.51 -9.26 -12.30
CA THR A 112 -10.54 -9.52 -11.22
C THR A 112 -9.32 -8.64 -11.44
N HIS A 113 -8.93 -7.92 -10.40
CA HIS A 113 -7.68 -7.18 -10.38
C HIS A 113 -6.81 -7.63 -9.20
N HIS A 114 -5.57 -7.21 -9.18
CA HIS A 114 -4.65 -7.45 -8.07
C HIS A 114 -4.38 -6.17 -7.31
N LEU A 115 -4.34 -6.27 -6.01
CA LEU A 115 -3.74 -5.26 -5.14
C LEU A 115 -2.34 -5.76 -4.79
N ILE A 116 -1.33 -5.01 -5.18
CA ILE A 116 0.08 -5.33 -4.92
C ILE A 116 0.58 -4.40 -3.85
N SER A 117 1.03 -4.94 -2.73
CA SER A 117 1.57 -4.18 -1.62
C SER A 117 3.02 -4.55 -1.38
N SER A 118 3.91 -3.57 -1.49
CA SER A 118 5.34 -3.74 -1.31
C SER A 118 5.82 -2.98 -0.08
N VAL A 119 6.72 -3.60 0.67
CA VAL A 119 7.37 -3.00 1.83
C VAL A 119 8.88 -3.17 1.73
N CYS A 120 9.58 -2.22 2.30
CA CYS A 120 11.04 -2.21 2.37
C CYS A 120 11.45 -1.71 3.75
N ILE A 121 12.39 -2.40 4.38
CA ILE A 121 13.05 -1.92 5.59
C ILE A 121 14.46 -1.53 5.21
N SER A 122 14.83 -0.30 5.54
CA SER A 122 16.17 0.26 5.31
C SER A 122 16.80 0.68 6.62
N GLN A 123 18.12 0.64 6.66
CA GLN A 123 18.93 1.10 7.77
C GLN A 123 20.18 1.79 7.23
N ASN A 124 20.51 2.94 7.76
CA ASN A 124 21.67 3.73 7.31
C ASN A 124 21.69 3.99 5.80
N GLY A 125 20.50 4.24 5.23
CA GLY A 125 20.33 4.60 3.83
C GLY A 125 20.25 3.43 2.84
N SER A 126 20.32 2.19 3.31
CA SER A 126 20.30 1.00 2.45
C SER A 126 19.23 0.01 2.86
N MET A 127 18.61 -0.60 1.87
CA MET A 127 17.63 -1.66 2.07
C MET A 127 18.29 -2.89 2.71
N ILE A 128 17.68 -3.41 3.77
CA ILE A 128 18.10 -4.65 4.43
C ILE A 128 17.07 -5.77 4.30
N TRP A 129 15.83 -5.44 3.95
CA TRP A 129 14.76 -6.42 3.75
C TRP A 129 13.65 -5.82 2.89
N ASN A 130 13.02 -6.64 2.09
CA ASN A 130 11.81 -6.25 1.35
C ASN A 130 10.86 -7.44 1.20
N TYR A 131 9.59 -7.15 0.98
CA TYR A 131 8.58 -8.14 0.73
C TYR A 131 7.46 -7.53 -0.13
N THR A 132 6.94 -8.33 -1.05
CA THR A 132 5.81 -7.93 -1.89
C THR A 132 4.73 -9.00 -1.81
N GLU A 133 3.49 -8.59 -1.56
CA GLU A 133 2.35 -9.48 -1.48
C GLU A 133 1.24 -9.00 -2.42
N LYS A 134 0.57 -9.98 -3.04
CA LYS A 134 -0.55 -9.72 -3.95
C LYS A 134 -1.82 -10.29 -3.35
N ALA A 135 -2.91 -9.54 -3.50
CA ALA A 135 -4.25 -10.02 -3.24
C ALA A 135 -5.07 -9.93 -4.53
N SER A 136 -6.02 -10.82 -4.72
CA SER A 136 -6.94 -10.82 -5.86
C SER A 136 -8.32 -10.40 -5.40
N LEU A 137 -8.92 -9.44 -6.10
CA LEU A 137 -10.25 -8.94 -5.81
C LEU A 137 -11.10 -9.01 -7.08
N THR A 138 -12.25 -9.66 -6.98
CA THR A 138 -13.20 -9.78 -8.09
C THR A 138 -14.39 -8.90 -7.83
N MET A 139 -14.57 -7.88 -8.67
CA MET A 139 -15.67 -6.94 -8.55
C MET A 139 -16.97 -7.54 -9.11
N LYS A 140 -18.07 -7.28 -8.44
CA LYS A 140 -19.41 -7.61 -8.92
C LYS A 140 -19.67 -6.92 -10.26
N GLN A 141 -20.51 -7.51 -11.10
CA GLN A 141 -21.03 -6.82 -12.28
C GLN A 141 -22.14 -5.87 -11.83
N MET A 142 -21.88 -4.58 -11.91
CA MET A 142 -22.81 -3.53 -11.47
C MET A 142 -23.21 -2.64 -12.64
N SER A 143 -24.43 -2.08 -12.58
CA SER A 143 -24.88 -1.09 -13.55
C SER A 143 -24.17 0.25 -13.30
N GLU A 144 -24.15 1.11 -14.30
CA GLU A 144 -23.60 2.47 -14.15
C GLU A 144 -24.29 3.23 -13.01
N GLU A 145 -25.60 3.07 -12.89
CA GLU A 145 -26.37 3.71 -11.81
C GLU A 145 -25.95 3.21 -10.44
N GLU A 146 -25.76 1.90 -10.28
CA GLU A 146 -25.27 1.32 -9.01
C GLU A 146 -23.87 1.82 -8.67
N LEU A 147 -22.98 1.96 -9.66
CA LEU A 147 -21.65 2.51 -9.48
C LEU A 147 -21.71 3.98 -9.01
N LYS A 148 -22.62 4.77 -9.59
CA LYS A 148 -22.83 6.17 -9.18
C LYS A 148 -23.38 6.28 -7.76
N ILE A 149 -24.31 5.41 -7.39
CA ILE A 149 -24.84 5.35 -6.02
C ILE A 149 -23.74 5.03 -5.02
N TYR A 150 -22.91 4.04 -5.34
CA TYR A 150 -21.74 3.69 -4.52
C TYR A 150 -20.80 4.90 -4.36
N LEU A 151 -20.45 5.53 -5.47
CA LEU A 151 -19.52 6.66 -5.49
C LEU A 151 -20.02 7.84 -4.67
N ALA A 152 -21.34 8.07 -4.65
CA ALA A 152 -21.94 9.14 -3.86
C ALA A 152 -21.77 8.95 -2.35
N LYS A 153 -21.51 7.72 -1.89
CA LYS A 153 -21.27 7.42 -0.46
C LYS A 153 -19.83 7.69 -0.03
N ILE A 154 -18.92 7.91 -0.98
CA ILE A 154 -17.51 8.07 -0.70
C ILE A 154 -17.16 9.57 -0.70
N SER A 155 -16.47 10.03 0.34
CA SER A 155 -16.01 11.42 0.42
C SER A 155 -14.89 11.70 -0.57
N ASP A 156 -14.73 12.95 -0.95
CA ASP A 156 -13.62 13.38 -1.81
C ASP A 156 -12.27 13.04 -1.17
N ASP A 157 -12.11 13.29 0.12
CA ASP A 157 -10.87 13.00 0.84
C ASP A 157 -10.52 11.51 0.76
N ALA A 158 -11.48 10.62 0.92
CA ALA A 158 -11.27 9.18 0.81
C ALA A 158 -10.88 8.76 -0.60
N LEU A 159 -11.56 9.30 -1.63
CA LEU A 159 -11.25 8.99 -3.04
C LEU A 159 -9.81 9.37 -3.40
N TYR A 160 -9.38 10.55 -3.01
CA TYR A 160 -8.06 11.06 -3.37
C TYR A 160 -6.93 10.47 -2.53
N ALA A 161 -7.26 9.97 -1.33
CA ALA A 161 -6.28 9.33 -0.45
C ALA A 161 -6.13 7.82 -0.73
N TYR A 162 -7.24 7.12 -0.99
CA TYR A 162 -7.28 5.64 -0.99
C TYR A 162 -7.75 5.01 -2.31
N ASN A 163 -7.96 5.81 -3.36
CA ASN A 163 -8.58 5.37 -4.59
C ASN A 163 -10.08 5.05 -4.38
N VAL A 164 -10.67 4.23 -5.25
CA VAL A 164 -12.12 4.05 -5.30
C VAL A 164 -12.72 3.11 -4.25
N TYR A 165 -11.88 2.43 -3.47
CA TYR A 165 -12.41 1.57 -2.41
C TYR A 165 -11.49 1.45 -1.19
N GLN A 166 -12.13 1.25 -0.04
CA GLN A 166 -11.53 0.79 1.20
C GLN A 166 -12.33 -0.42 1.66
N ILE A 167 -11.68 -1.59 1.78
CA ILE A 167 -12.40 -2.84 2.13
C ILE A 167 -12.90 -2.87 3.58
N GLU A 168 -12.34 -2.04 4.44
CA GLU A 168 -12.79 -1.84 5.81
C GLU A 168 -14.07 -1.02 5.91
N GLY A 169 -14.50 -0.41 4.80
CA GLY A 169 -15.70 0.42 4.70
C GLY A 169 -16.64 -0.02 3.58
N GLU A 170 -17.25 0.96 2.93
CA GLU A 170 -18.21 0.75 1.85
C GLU A 170 -17.64 -0.04 0.66
N GLY A 171 -16.32 0.02 0.46
CA GLY A 171 -15.66 -0.66 -0.66
C GLY A 171 -15.83 -2.16 -0.66
N ARG A 172 -16.02 -2.78 0.50
CA ARG A 172 -16.23 -4.25 0.58
C ARG A 172 -17.44 -4.70 -0.22
N SER A 173 -18.48 -3.89 -0.31
CA SER A 173 -19.71 -4.22 -1.03
C SER A 173 -19.53 -4.35 -2.56
N LEU A 174 -18.43 -3.84 -3.11
CA LEU A 174 -18.13 -3.93 -4.54
C LEU A 174 -17.74 -5.33 -4.99
N PHE A 175 -17.26 -6.17 -4.07
CA PHE A 175 -16.59 -7.42 -4.42
C PHE A 175 -17.44 -8.65 -4.18
N SER A 176 -17.43 -9.56 -5.17
CA SER A 176 -18.00 -10.91 -5.05
C SER A 176 -17.00 -11.88 -4.42
N LYS A 177 -15.70 -11.61 -4.57
CA LYS A 177 -14.63 -12.43 -4.03
C LYS A 177 -13.42 -11.57 -3.65
N ILE A 178 -12.89 -11.80 -2.46
CA ILE A 178 -11.65 -11.22 -1.98
C ILE A 178 -10.75 -12.36 -1.56
N ASP A 179 -9.59 -12.48 -2.22
CA ASP A 179 -8.60 -13.52 -1.95
C ASP A 179 -7.28 -12.88 -1.57
N GLY A 180 -6.99 -12.86 -0.28
CA GLY A 180 -5.78 -12.26 0.28
C GLY A 180 -5.98 -11.73 1.69
N ASP A 181 -4.86 -11.37 2.31
CA ASP A 181 -4.85 -10.81 3.66
C ASP A 181 -5.44 -9.39 3.66
N GLU A 182 -6.33 -9.13 4.60
CA GLU A 182 -7.02 -7.84 4.69
C GLU A 182 -6.07 -6.68 4.94
N ASP A 183 -5.09 -6.85 5.83
CA ASP A 183 -4.09 -5.81 6.11
C ASP A 183 -3.24 -5.49 4.87
N THR A 184 -2.89 -6.51 4.08
CA THR A 184 -2.20 -6.34 2.80
C THR A 184 -3.02 -5.48 1.85
N ILE A 185 -4.30 -5.76 1.72
CA ILE A 185 -5.22 -5.00 0.85
C ILE A 185 -5.36 -3.56 1.35
N MET A 186 -5.39 -3.37 2.65
CA MET A 186 -5.43 -2.03 3.26
C MET A 186 -4.13 -1.25 3.11
N GLY A 187 -3.04 -1.91 2.74
CA GLY A 187 -1.80 -1.26 2.37
C GLY A 187 -0.53 -1.76 3.04
N LEU A 188 -0.58 -2.84 3.86
CA LEU A 188 0.61 -3.29 4.58
C LEU A 188 0.57 -4.79 4.90
N PRO A 189 1.52 -5.59 4.36
CA PRO A 189 1.65 -7.01 4.70
C PRO A 189 2.29 -7.17 6.10
N VAL A 190 1.55 -6.81 7.14
CA VAL A 190 2.06 -6.65 8.50
C VAL A 190 2.54 -7.96 9.13
N LYS A 191 1.96 -9.09 8.76
CA LYS A 191 2.39 -10.40 9.29
C LYS A 191 3.85 -10.69 8.95
N LYS A 192 4.26 -10.38 7.72
CA LYS A 192 5.64 -10.56 7.25
C LYS A 192 6.60 -9.55 7.87
N ILE A 193 6.16 -8.33 8.06
CA ILE A 193 6.93 -7.31 8.78
C ILE A 193 7.20 -7.78 10.21
N LYS A 194 6.16 -8.24 10.88
CA LYS A 194 6.24 -8.73 12.25
C LYS A 194 7.17 -9.92 12.38
N GLU A 195 7.09 -10.88 11.45
CA GLU A 195 7.99 -12.02 11.37
C GLU A 195 9.45 -11.58 11.22
N TYR A 196 9.71 -10.64 10.31
CA TYR A 196 11.06 -10.10 10.13
C TYR A 196 11.59 -9.42 11.39
N LEU A 197 10.80 -8.53 12.01
CA LEU A 197 11.22 -7.82 13.22
C LEU A 197 11.45 -8.76 14.40
N ASN A 198 10.66 -9.82 14.53
CA ASN A 198 10.82 -10.84 15.59
C ASN A 198 12.11 -11.65 15.41
N ASN A 199 12.63 -11.75 14.21
CA ASN A 199 13.86 -12.49 13.87
C ASN A 199 15.07 -11.60 13.63
N TYR A 200 14.91 -10.30 13.78
CA TYR A 200 16.00 -9.34 13.61
C TYR A 200 17.04 -9.50 14.72
N LYS A 201 18.31 -9.52 14.31
CA LYS A 201 19.45 -9.68 15.23
C LYS A 201 20.34 -8.44 15.23
#